data_fdecbdfe478a4fe4f109e284720d1e50
#
_entry.id   fdecbdfe478a4fe4f109e284720d1e50
#
_cell.length_a   1.000
_cell.length_b   1.000
_cell.length_c   1.000
_cell.angle_alpha   90.00
_cell.angle_beta   90.00
_cell.angle_gamma   90.00
#
_symmetry.space_group_name_H-M   'P 1'
#
loop_
_entity.id
_entity.type
_entity.pdbx_description
1 polymer ?
#
loop_
_entity_poly.entity_id
_entity_poly.type
_entity_poly.pdbx_seq_one_letter_code
_entity_poly.pdbx_strand_id
1 'polypeptide(L)'
;YGISPSEYRKKPVPLVLRTLLRPFDCHIIEIGGVYTMSTNGTVKTYFVTIPAHKFLHIRNYESIGYWDFWQKQSKIPGQDCETICGLLDSIKGKLDDVGGTEENASSGQLMAYINEPSGRICSWGIPLAEAYGVRLPADYCGEVPANMQLMDVPEGEYIVFEHGPFNYATENCAVEAKIEQAMKDFDWSKSGYRLDTTQGRVFY
;
A
#
# COMPACT_ATOMS: atom_id res chain seq x y z
N TYR A 1 -16.77 3.44 -25.09
CA TYR A 1 -15.69 3.52 -26.10
C TYR A 1 -16.15 4.24 -27.38
N GLY A 2 -17.44 4.53 -27.55
CA GLY A 2 -17.97 5.29 -28.68
C GLY A 2 -17.99 4.58 -30.05
N ILE A 3 -17.48 3.36 -30.14
CA ILE A 3 -17.50 2.53 -31.34
C ILE A 3 -17.97 1.12 -31.03
N SER A 4 -18.68 0.50 -31.95
CA SER A 4 -19.10 -0.90 -31.79
C SER A 4 -17.96 -1.86 -32.11
N PRO A 5 -17.98 -3.10 -31.58
CA PRO A 5 -16.97 -4.11 -31.94
C PRO A 5 -16.85 -4.41 -33.44
N SER A 6 -17.95 -4.24 -34.18
CA SER A 6 -17.98 -4.44 -35.63
C SER A 6 -17.33 -3.29 -36.41
N GLU A 7 -17.49 -2.07 -35.94
CA GLU A 7 -16.82 -0.89 -36.50
C GLU A 7 -15.32 -0.90 -36.23
N TYR A 8 -14.95 -1.27 -34.99
CA TYR A 8 -13.53 -1.44 -34.64
C TYR A 8 -12.82 -2.46 -35.50
N ARG A 9 -13.46 -3.60 -35.79
CA ARG A 9 -12.89 -4.63 -36.68
C ARG A 9 -12.67 -4.16 -38.10
N LYS A 10 -13.50 -3.23 -38.60
CA LYS A 10 -13.37 -2.65 -39.95
C LYS A 10 -12.27 -1.60 -40.04
N LYS A 11 -12.05 -0.86 -38.98
CA LYS A 11 -11.04 0.20 -38.89
C LYS A 11 -10.44 0.25 -37.52
N PRO A 12 -9.44 -0.61 -37.20
CA PRO A 12 -8.77 -0.60 -35.92
C PRO A 12 -8.11 0.75 -35.65
N VAL A 13 -8.45 1.36 -34.55
CA VAL A 13 -7.80 2.56 -34.01
C VAL A 13 -7.18 2.22 -32.67
N PRO A 14 -6.07 2.85 -32.28
CA PRO A 14 -5.51 2.64 -30.96
C PRO A 14 -6.57 2.94 -29.88
N LEU A 15 -6.97 1.92 -29.15
CA LEU A 15 -7.84 2.08 -27.99
C LEU A 15 -6.95 2.45 -26.81
N VAL A 16 -7.02 3.70 -26.38
CA VAL A 16 -6.48 4.07 -25.06
C VAL A 16 -7.47 3.56 -24.04
N LEU A 17 -7.22 2.36 -23.53
CA LEU A 17 -7.92 1.86 -22.38
C LEU A 17 -7.48 2.71 -21.18
N ARG A 18 -8.32 3.66 -20.77
CA ARG A 18 -8.24 4.20 -19.41
C ARG A 18 -8.82 3.14 -18.48
N THR A 19 -8.10 2.07 -18.30
CA THR A 19 -8.31 1.21 -17.15
C THR A 19 -7.74 1.96 -15.95
N LEU A 20 -8.56 2.26 -14.98
CA LEU A 20 -8.10 2.37 -13.62
C LEU A 20 -7.55 0.97 -13.30
N LEU A 21 -6.23 0.79 -13.46
CA LEU A 21 -5.57 -0.41 -12.98
C LEU A 21 -5.74 -0.39 -11.47
N ARG A 22 -6.63 -1.22 -10.97
CA ARG A 22 -6.70 -1.49 -9.54
C ARG A 22 -5.36 -2.12 -9.16
N PRO A 23 -4.82 -1.88 -7.98
CA PRO A 23 -3.56 -2.50 -7.54
C PRO A 23 -3.54 -4.04 -7.68
N PHE A 24 -4.71 -4.66 -7.70
CA PHE A 24 -4.91 -6.10 -7.91
C PHE A 24 -5.09 -6.51 -9.38
N ASP A 25 -5.23 -5.57 -10.30
CA ASP A 25 -5.40 -5.84 -11.74
C ASP A 25 -4.04 -5.86 -12.48
N CYS A 26 -2.92 -5.80 -11.76
CA CYS A 26 -1.57 -5.91 -12.33
C CYS A 26 -1.30 -7.26 -13.00
N HIS A 27 -2.27 -8.17 -13.00
CA HIS A 27 -2.18 -9.47 -13.67
C HIS A 27 -2.56 -9.43 -15.15
N ILE A 28 -2.88 -8.29 -15.67
CA ILE A 28 -3.32 -8.10 -17.05
C ILE A 28 -2.39 -7.04 -17.64
N ILE A 29 -1.63 -7.30 -18.56
CA ILE A 29 -1.72 -7.74 -19.93
C ILE A 29 -0.31 -7.81 -20.52
N GLU A 30 0.22 -8.95 -20.75
CA GLU A 30 0.96 -9.14 -21.99
C GLU A 30 -0.02 -9.74 -22.99
N ILE A 31 -0.30 -9.01 -24.05
CA ILE A 31 -1.14 -9.51 -25.14
C ILE A 31 -0.40 -10.68 -25.80
N GLY A 32 -0.84 -11.89 -25.50
CA GLY A 32 -0.34 -13.12 -26.14
C GLY A 32 0.26 -14.19 -25.23
N GLY A 33 0.37 -13.97 -23.92
CA GLY A 33 0.86 -14.98 -22.98
C GLY A 33 -0.26 -15.70 -22.22
N VAL A 34 -0.24 -17.01 -22.24
CA VAL A 34 -1.04 -17.81 -21.29
C VAL A 34 -0.33 -17.77 -19.95
N TYR A 35 -0.87 -17.01 -19.01
CA TYR A 35 -0.34 -17.02 -17.64
C TYR A 35 -0.90 -18.22 -16.88
N THR A 36 -0.08 -19.20 -16.67
CA THR A 36 -0.27 -20.14 -15.57
C THR A 36 0.06 -19.39 -14.29
N MET A 37 -0.94 -19.27 -13.39
CA MET A 37 -0.70 -18.79 -12.02
C MET A 37 0.30 -19.75 -11.38
N SER A 38 1.56 -19.33 -11.28
CA SER A 38 2.55 -20.07 -10.52
C SER A 38 2.30 -19.79 -9.05
N THR A 39 1.84 -20.78 -8.33
CA THR A 39 1.72 -20.77 -6.86
C THR A 39 3.09 -20.77 -6.15
N ASN A 40 4.19 -20.81 -6.89
CA ASN A 40 5.53 -20.59 -6.37
C ASN A 40 5.89 -19.09 -6.48
N GLY A 41 5.30 -18.30 -5.58
CA GLY A 41 5.38 -16.86 -5.58
C GLY A 41 6.81 -16.34 -5.54
N THR A 42 7.29 -15.90 -6.70
CA THR A 42 8.44 -14.99 -6.79
C THR A 42 7.97 -13.60 -6.47
N VAL A 43 8.75 -12.89 -5.64
CA VAL A 43 8.51 -11.48 -5.39
C VAL A 43 8.83 -10.69 -6.65
N LYS A 44 7.87 -9.91 -7.13
CA LYS A 44 8.07 -8.95 -8.22
C LYS A 44 8.57 -7.64 -7.64
N THR A 45 9.43 -6.96 -8.39
CA THR A 45 9.98 -5.66 -7.98
C THR A 45 9.82 -4.68 -9.13
N TYR A 46 9.21 -3.53 -8.84
CA TYR A 46 8.98 -2.47 -9.82
C TYR A 46 8.91 -1.10 -9.14
N PHE A 47 8.95 -0.02 -9.93
CA PHE A 47 8.85 1.34 -9.44
C PHE A 47 7.50 1.94 -9.78
N VAL A 48 6.97 2.75 -8.85
CA VAL A 48 5.74 3.52 -9.04
C VAL A 48 5.93 4.94 -8.52
N THR A 49 5.30 5.90 -9.17
CA THR A 49 5.16 7.24 -8.64
C THR A 49 3.87 7.33 -7.85
N ILE A 50 3.96 7.61 -6.56
CA ILE A 50 2.80 7.88 -5.71
C ILE A 50 2.61 9.40 -5.66
N PRO A 51 1.47 9.93 -6.11
CA PRO A 51 1.18 11.37 -6.06
C PRO A 51 1.17 11.91 -4.63
N ALA A 52 1.35 13.23 -4.49
CA ALA A 52 1.18 13.90 -3.21
C ALA A 52 -0.22 13.61 -2.63
N HIS A 53 -0.26 13.30 -1.35
CA HIS A 53 -1.48 12.91 -0.66
C HIS A 53 -1.39 13.24 0.83
N LYS A 54 -2.48 13.02 1.56
CA LYS A 54 -2.49 13.08 3.02
C LYS A 54 -2.57 11.66 3.58
N PHE A 55 -1.94 11.44 4.73
CA PHE A 55 -2.02 10.18 5.45
C PHE A 55 -2.65 10.41 6.82
N LEU A 56 -3.87 9.92 7.00
CA LEU A 56 -4.59 9.93 8.27
C LEU A 56 -4.30 8.63 9.01
N HIS A 57 -3.70 8.71 10.20
CA HIS A 57 -3.17 7.53 10.88
C HIS A 57 -3.07 7.67 12.39
N ILE A 58 -2.91 6.54 13.05
CA ILE A 58 -2.31 6.40 14.38
C ILE A 58 -0.91 5.82 14.23
N ARG A 59 -0.03 6.02 15.22
CA ARG A 59 1.34 5.48 15.17
C ARG A 59 1.81 4.89 16.49
N ASN A 60 2.75 3.96 16.37
CA ASN A 60 3.43 3.34 17.50
C ASN A 60 4.96 3.33 17.24
N TYR A 61 5.72 3.72 18.25
CA TYR A 61 7.18 3.85 18.16
C TYR A 61 7.94 2.60 18.58
N GLU A 62 7.24 1.63 19.18
CA GLU A 62 7.86 0.44 19.78
C GLU A 62 7.40 -0.88 19.18
N SER A 63 6.39 -0.85 18.30
CA SER A 63 5.83 -2.06 17.71
C SER A 63 6.78 -2.70 16.69
N ILE A 64 6.60 -4.01 16.51
CA ILE A 64 7.41 -4.85 15.63
C ILE A 64 6.51 -5.69 14.71
N GLY A 65 5.62 -5.04 13.98
CA GLY A 65 4.69 -5.66 13.06
C GLY A 65 3.24 -5.58 13.50
N TYR A 66 2.36 -6.01 12.61
CA TYR A 66 0.93 -5.79 12.70
C TYR A 66 0.28 -6.24 14.03
N TRP A 67 0.58 -7.46 14.47
CA TRP A 67 -0.04 -8.00 15.69
C TRP A 67 0.47 -7.32 16.97
N ASP A 68 1.77 -7.03 17.03
CA ASP A 68 2.37 -6.32 18.15
C ASP A 68 1.91 -4.85 18.17
N PHE A 69 1.73 -4.23 17.01
CA PHE A 69 1.14 -2.90 16.88
C PHE A 69 -0.22 -2.86 17.58
N TRP A 70 -1.15 -3.72 17.20
CA TRP A 70 -2.49 -3.73 17.80
C TRP A 70 -2.50 -4.14 19.26
N GLN A 71 -1.62 -5.06 19.67
CA GLN A 71 -1.48 -5.42 21.09
C GLN A 71 -1.04 -4.23 21.95
N LYS A 72 -0.20 -3.35 21.42
CA LYS A 72 0.26 -2.14 22.11
C LYS A 72 -0.78 -1.03 22.04
N GLN A 73 -1.37 -0.78 20.88
CA GLN A 73 -2.39 0.26 20.69
C GLN A 73 -3.64 0.02 21.54
N SER A 74 -4.09 -1.21 21.67
CA SER A 74 -5.26 -1.56 22.49
C SER A 74 -5.11 -1.20 23.99
N LYS A 75 -3.90 -0.89 24.45
CA LYS A 75 -3.65 -0.40 25.81
C LYS A 75 -3.91 1.10 25.95
N ILE A 76 -4.05 1.79 24.83
CA ILE A 76 -4.32 3.24 24.78
C ILE A 76 -5.83 3.42 24.61
N PRO A 77 -6.54 4.12 25.51
CA PRO A 77 -7.97 4.31 25.41
C PRO A 77 -8.39 4.90 24.05
N GLY A 78 -9.32 4.24 23.37
CA GLY A 78 -9.87 4.67 22.08
C GLY A 78 -8.92 4.42 20.88
N GLN A 79 -7.87 3.61 21.07
CA GLN A 79 -6.94 3.24 19.98
C GLN A 79 -6.90 1.71 19.74
N ASP A 80 -7.90 0.99 20.20
CA ASP A 80 -8.06 -0.41 19.84
C ASP A 80 -8.45 -0.58 18.37
N CYS A 81 -8.23 -1.79 17.83
CA CYS A 81 -8.46 -2.09 16.43
C CYS A 81 -9.90 -1.81 15.98
N GLU A 82 -10.88 -2.20 16.78
CA GLU A 82 -12.30 -2.02 16.43
C GLU A 82 -12.66 -0.54 16.32
N THR A 83 -12.26 0.25 17.30
CA THR A 83 -12.49 1.70 17.32
C THR A 83 -11.82 2.39 16.15
N ILE A 84 -10.53 2.14 15.92
CA ILE A 84 -9.77 2.80 14.86
C ILE A 84 -10.24 2.36 13.48
N CYS A 85 -10.43 1.06 13.25
CA CYS A 85 -10.93 0.57 11.97
C CYS A 85 -12.30 1.14 11.64
N GLY A 86 -13.21 1.21 12.61
CA GLY A 86 -14.54 1.81 12.42
C GLY A 86 -14.47 3.30 12.09
N LEU A 87 -13.58 4.06 12.71
CA LEU A 87 -13.35 5.48 12.39
C LEU A 87 -12.81 5.62 10.95
N LEU A 88 -11.81 4.84 10.57
CA LEU A 88 -11.21 4.88 9.24
C LEU A 88 -12.22 4.44 8.16
N ASP A 89 -13.08 3.48 8.43
CA ASP A 89 -14.15 3.06 7.51
C ASP A 89 -15.15 4.17 7.24
N SER A 90 -15.42 5.00 8.24
CA SER A 90 -16.36 6.12 8.11
C SER A 90 -15.85 7.25 7.21
N ILE A 91 -14.55 7.36 6.98
CA ILE A 91 -13.96 8.40 6.15
C ILE A 91 -14.32 8.16 4.69
N LYS A 92 -14.83 9.21 4.04
CA LYS A 92 -15.21 9.18 2.61
C LYS A 92 -14.05 9.67 1.73
N GLY A 93 -13.96 9.10 0.53
CA GLY A 93 -12.99 9.54 -0.48
C GLY A 93 -11.55 9.07 -0.25
N LYS A 94 -11.36 7.96 0.45
CA LYS A 94 -10.05 7.30 0.58
C LYS A 94 -9.53 6.92 -0.81
N LEU A 95 -8.23 7.13 -1.06
CA LEU A 95 -7.61 6.88 -2.37
C LEU A 95 -7.60 5.39 -2.74
N ASP A 96 -7.47 4.51 -1.74
CA ASP A 96 -7.38 3.07 -1.92
C ASP A 96 -8.70 2.35 -1.62
N ASP A 97 -9.79 3.11 -1.46
CA ASP A 97 -11.10 2.56 -1.20
C ASP A 97 -11.68 2.02 -2.50
N VAL A 98 -11.63 0.73 -2.67
CA VAL A 98 -12.18 0.05 -3.83
C VAL A 98 -13.59 -0.37 -3.52
N GLY A 99 -14.56 0.41 -4.02
CA GLY A 99 -15.98 0.04 -3.97
C GLY A 99 -16.19 -1.31 -4.67
N GLY A 100 -16.71 -2.28 -3.95
CA GLY A 100 -17.04 -3.62 -4.44
C GLY A 100 -18.30 -4.14 -3.77
N THR A 101 -18.67 -5.38 -4.06
CA THR A 101 -19.62 -6.12 -3.23
C THR A 101 -18.99 -6.30 -1.84
N GLU A 102 -19.81 -6.40 -0.79
CA GLU A 102 -19.34 -6.49 0.61
C GLU A 102 -18.21 -7.53 0.83
N GLU A 103 -18.19 -8.59 0.05
CA GLU A 103 -17.17 -9.66 0.11
C GLU A 103 -15.81 -9.26 -0.49
N ASN A 104 -15.74 -8.21 -1.32
CA ASN A 104 -14.55 -7.81 -2.07
C ASN A 104 -14.20 -6.32 -1.92
N ALA A 105 -14.85 -5.62 -0.99
CA ALA A 105 -14.54 -4.22 -0.74
C ALA A 105 -13.19 -4.09 0.01
N SER A 106 -12.29 -3.25 -0.50
CA SER A 106 -11.13 -2.81 0.26
C SER A 106 -11.52 -1.61 1.10
N SER A 107 -11.18 -1.63 2.38
CA SER A 107 -11.38 -0.49 3.28
C SER A 107 -10.39 0.66 3.04
N GLY A 108 -9.41 0.46 2.17
CA GLY A 108 -8.31 1.40 1.95
C GLY A 108 -7.36 1.53 3.15
N GLN A 109 -7.57 0.73 4.20
CA GLN A 109 -6.72 0.75 5.40
C GLN A 109 -5.43 -0.02 5.16
N LEU A 110 -4.32 0.52 5.65
CA LEU A 110 -3.00 -0.06 5.44
C LEU A 110 -2.03 0.21 6.60
N MET A 111 -1.05 -0.66 6.75
CA MET A 111 0.13 -0.40 7.56
C MET A 111 1.11 0.46 6.79
N ALA A 112 1.76 1.37 7.50
CA ALA A 112 2.83 2.20 6.99
C ALA A 112 3.96 2.31 8.02
N TYR A 113 5.11 2.77 7.53
CA TYR A 113 6.29 3.03 8.36
C TYR A 113 6.73 4.46 8.12
N ILE A 114 6.89 5.22 9.20
CA ILE A 114 7.26 6.64 9.11
C ILE A 114 8.68 6.78 9.65
N ASN A 115 9.58 7.38 8.86
CA ASN A 115 10.94 7.69 9.34
C ASN A 115 10.87 8.74 10.45
N GLU A 116 11.02 8.30 11.67
CA GLU A 116 10.93 9.11 12.87
C GLU A 116 12.11 8.83 13.80
N PRO A 117 12.85 9.88 14.25
CA PRO A 117 14.02 9.71 15.12
C PRO A 117 13.75 8.96 16.43
N SER A 118 12.51 9.06 16.95
CA SER A 118 12.07 8.35 18.15
C SER A 118 11.63 6.91 17.86
N GLY A 119 11.61 6.50 16.60
CA GLY A 119 11.21 5.17 16.19
C GLY A 119 12.28 4.11 16.45
N ARG A 120 11.89 2.87 16.31
CA ARG A 120 12.78 1.73 16.42
C ARG A 120 13.64 1.59 15.14
N ILE A 121 14.93 1.33 15.30
CA ILE A 121 15.80 1.07 14.14
C ILE A 121 15.37 -0.24 13.48
N CYS A 122 14.96 -0.14 12.21
CA CYS A 122 14.61 -1.30 11.39
C CYS A 122 15.85 -1.94 10.75
N SER A 123 15.64 -3.07 10.05
CA SER A 123 16.71 -3.81 9.35
C SER A 123 17.41 -2.99 8.24
N TRP A 124 16.80 -1.89 7.79
CA TRP A 124 17.39 -0.98 6.79
C TRP A 124 18.27 0.11 7.41
N GLY A 125 18.43 0.12 8.73
CA GLY A 125 19.22 1.13 9.43
C GLY A 125 18.52 2.47 9.63
N ILE A 126 17.20 2.53 9.41
CA ILE A 126 16.37 3.74 9.55
C ILE A 126 15.51 3.61 10.81
N PRO A 127 15.36 4.69 11.62
CA PRO A 127 14.41 4.69 12.73
C PRO A 127 12.99 4.84 12.17
N LEU A 128 12.13 3.86 12.44
CA LEU A 128 10.76 3.82 11.95
C LEU A 128 9.76 3.75 13.10
N ALA A 129 8.71 4.58 13.03
CA ALA A 129 7.47 4.36 13.75
C ALA A 129 6.50 3.60 12.84
N GLU A 130 5.86 2.56 13.36
CA GLU A 130 4.78 1.89 12.65
C GLU A 130 3.51 2.73 12.74
N ALA A 131 2.75 2.76 11.65
CA ALA A 131 1.50 3.51 11.55
C ALA A 131 0.41 2.67 10.90
N TYR A 132 -0.83 2.92 11.27
CA TYR A 132 -2.00 2.33 10.64
C TYR A 132 -2.99 3.41 10.26
N GLY A 133 -3.45 3.42 9.02
CA GLY A 133 -4.29 4.50 8.55
C GLY A 133 -4.80 4.35 7.12
N VAL A 134 -5.21 5.48 6.55
CA VAL A 134 -5.73 5.56 5.17
C VAL A 134 -5.08 6.71 4.42
N ARG A 135 -4.90 6.54 3.12
CA ARG A 135 -4.46 7.61 2.21
C ARG A 135 -5.67 8.42 1.74
N LEU A 136 -5.52 9.72 1.74
CA LEU A 136 -6.57 10.69 1.38
C LEU A 136 -6.03 11.64 0.30
N PRO A 137 -6.90 12.24 -0.53
CA PRO A 137 -6.49 13.26 -1.48
C PRO A 137 -5.68 14.39 -0.84
N ALA A 138 -4.76 14.99 -1.59
CA ALA A 138 -3.91 16.08 -1.10
C ALA A 138 -4.72 17.31 -0.63
N ASP A 139 -5.89 17.53 -1.23
CA ASP A 139 -6.83 18.61 -0.90
C ASP A 139 -7.86 18.23 0.17
N TYR A 140 -7.70 17.08 0.82
CA TYR A 140 -8.60 16.66 1.90
C TYR A 140 -8.69 17.73 2.99
N CYS A 141 -9.91 18.15 3.29
CA CYS A 141 -10.23 19.16 4.31
C CYS A 141 -11.30 18.67 5.30
N GLY A 142 -11.53 17.35 5.35
CA GLY A 142 -12.49 16.75 6.29
C GLY A 142 -11.98 16.72 7.73
N GLU A 143 -12.82 16.24 8.61
CA GLU A 143 -12.51 16.13 10.04
C GLU A 143 -11.38 15.13 10.30
N VAL A 144 -10.51 15.49 11.23
CA VAL A 144 -9.46 14.60 11.77
C VAL A 144 -9.89 14.15 13.16
N PRO A 145 -10.14 12.84 13.38
CA PRO A 145 -10.49 12.34 14.70
C PRO A 145 -9.43 12.69 15.74
N ALA A 146 -9.85 13.04 16.96
CA ALA A 146 -8.97 13.57 18.01
C ALA A 146 -7.80 12.66 18.41
N ASN A 147 -7.95 11.36 18.21
CA ASN A 147 -6.93 10.34 18.51
C ASN A 147 -6.08 9.96 17.29
N MET A 148 -6.23 10.65 16.17
CA MET A 148 -5.48 10.43 14.94
C MET A 148 -4.63 11.63 14.55
N GLN A 149 -3.71 11.40 13.66
CA GLN A 149 -2.84 12.42 13.06
C GLN A 149 -3.04 12.46 11.56
N LEU A 150 -3.00 13.66 11.00
CA LEU A 150 -3.00 13.88 9.56
C LEU A 150 -1.66 14.47 9.16
N MET A 151 -0.98 13.88 8.19
CA MET A 151 0.26 14.41 7.68
C MET A 151 0.22 14.54 6.15
N ASP A 152 0.92 15.53 5.63
CA ASP A 152 1.14 15.68 4.20
C ASP A 152 2.28 14.77 3.75
N VAL A 153 2.04 13.99 2.71
CA VAL A 153 3.04 13.13 2.08
C VAL A 153 3.30 13.67 0.68
N PRO A 154 4.52 14.14 0.38
CA PRO A 154 4.83 14.66 -0.94
C PRO A 154 4.85 13.55 -1.99
N GLU A 155 4.68 13.90 -3.25
CA GLU A 155 4.90 12.99 -4.36
C GLU A 155 6.29 12.36 -4.26
N GLY A 156 6.39 11.09 -4.63
CA GLY A 156 7.65 10.38 -4.63
C GLY A 156 7.63 9.11 -5.46
N GLU A 157 8.82 8.67 -5.83
CA GLU A 157 9.00 7.36 -6.44
C GLU A 157 9.21 6.30 -5.36
N TYR A 158 8.51 5.20 -5.49
CA TYR A 158 8.54 4.08 -4.57
C TYR A 158 8.95 2.81 -5.31
N ILE A 159 9.80 2.03 -4.69
CA ILE A 159 10.02 0.66 -5.11
C ILE A 159 8.99 -0.22 -4.43
N VAL A 160 8.34 -1.09 -5.21
CA VAL A 160 7.34 -2.03 -4.73
C VAL A 160 7.91 -3.44 -4.79
N PHE A 161 7.75 -4.17 -3.70
CA PHE A 161 8.01 -5.61 -3.61
C PHE A 161 6.67 -6.32 -3.46
N GLU A 162 6.22 -6.97 -4.51
CA GLU A 162 4.89 -7.57 -4.58
C GLU A 162 4.99 -9.09 -4.56
N HIS A 163 4.26 -9.73 -3.66
CA HIS A 163 4.00 -11.16 -3.70
C HIS A 163 2.60 -11.40 -4.26
N GLY A 164 2.43 -12.44 -5.08
CA GLY A 164 1.12 -12.82 -5.61
C GLY A 164 0.14 -13.26 -4.52
N PRO A 165 -1.12 -13.56 -4.89
CA PRO A 165 -2.13 -14.02 -3.95
C PRO A 165 -1.65 -15.22 -3.13
N PHE A 166 -1.97 -15.24 -1.84
CA PHE A 166 -1.59 -16.30 -0.91
C PHE A 166 -2.68 -16.50 0.15
N ASN A 167 -2.64 -17.64 0.81
CA ASN A 167 -3.54 -17.91 1.92
C ASN A 167 -2.99 -17.27 3.20
N TYR A 168 -3.59 -16.15 3.59
CA TYR A 168 -3.16 -15.37 4.75
C TYR A 168 -3.07 -16.19 6.04
N ALA A 169 -4.03 -17.10 6.28
CA ALA A 169 -4.08 -17.88 7.50
C ALA A 169 -2.90 -18.89 7.65
N THR A 170 -2.32 -19.34 6.54
CA THR A 170 -1.31 -20.42 6.55
C THR A 170 0.05 -20.00 5.99
N GLU A 171 0.11 -18.94 5.16
CA GLU A 171 1.30 -18.60 4.39
C GLU A 171 1.88 -17.23 4.77
N ASN A 172 1.20 -16.44 5.61
CA ASN A 172 1.58 -15.04 5.90
C ASN A 172 3.05 -14.90 6.30
N CYS A 173 3.52 -15.66 7.28
CA CYS A 173 4.91 -15.57 7.75
C CYS A 173 5.92 -15.94 6.66
N ALA A 174 5.60 -16.90 5.80
CA ALA A 174 6.47 -17.30 4.69
C ALA A 174 6.53 -16.23 3.59
N VAL A 175 5.41 -15.56 3.34
CA VAL A 175 5.34 -14.45 2.37
C VAL A 175 6.09 -13.24 2.89
N GLU A 176 5.89 -12.85 4.15
CA GLU A 176 6.64 -11.77 4.79
C GLU A 176 8.15 -12.01 4.70
N ALA A 177 8.60 -13.22 5.03
CA ALA A 177 10.03 -13.58 4.94
C ALA A 177 10.58 -13.47 3.52
N LYS A 178 9.80 -13.84 2.50
CA LYS A 178 10.20 -13.70 1.08
C LYS A 178 10.29 -12.24 0.67
N ILE A 179 9.34 -11.40 1.07
CA ILE A 179 9.37 -9.95 0.80
C ILE A 179 10.59 -9.33 1.45
N GLU A 180 10.83 -9.60 2.73
CA GLU A 180 12.01 -9.10 3.44
C GLU A 180 13.33 -9.55 2.78
N GLN A 181 13.41 -10.79 2.33
CA GLN A 181 14.59 -11.28 1.64
C GLN A 181 14.79 -10.55 0.30
N ALA A 182 13.73 -10.34 -0.48
CA ALA A 182 13.81 -9.60 -1.73
C ALA A 182 14.24 -8.14 -1.51
N MET A 183 13.79 -7.50 -0.43
CA MET A 183 14.23 -6.16 -0.04
C MET A 183 15.72 -6.12 0.34
N LYS A 184 16.23 -7.14 1.05
CA LYS A 184 17.65 -7.25 1.42
C LYS A 184 18.54 -7.51 0.21
N ASP A 185 18.06 -8.32 -0.72
CA ASP A 185 18.80 -8.72 -1.92
C ASP A 185 18.76 -7.67 -3.04
N PHE A 186 17.96 -6.62 -2.87
CA PHE A 186 17.82 -5.58 -3.89
C PHE A 186 19.11 -4.79 -4.08
N ASP A 187 19.63 -4.82 -5.30
CA ASP A 187 20.88 -4.14 -5.64
C ASP A 187 20.63 -2.66 -6.01
N TRP A 188 20.67 -1.80 -5.01
CA TRP A 188 20.52 -0.35 -5.18
C TRP A 188 21.55 0.24 -6.14
N SER A 189 22.74 -0.32 -6.25
CA SER A 189 23.79 0.21 -7.11
C SER A 189 23.46 0.14 -8.60
N LYS A 190 22.62 -0.83 -8.98
CA LYS A 190 22.17 -1.04 -10.37
C LYS A 190 20.86 -0.33 -10.69
N SER A 191 20.12 0.09 -9.68
CA SER A 191 18.80 0.69 -9.88
C SER A 191 18.86 2.14 -10.36
N GLY A 192 19.94 2.85 -10.11
CA GLY A 192 20.03 4.31 -10.31
C GLY A 192 19.34 5.12 -9.20
N TYR A 193 18.77 4.46 -8.19
CA TYR A 193 18.08 5.05 -7.05
C TYR A 193 18.83 4.83 -5.74
N ARG A 194 18.46 5.57 -4.75
CA ARG A 194 18.87 5.36 -3.35
C ARG A 194 17.67 5.50 -2.44
N LEU A 195 17.68 4.79 -1.33
CA LEU A 195 16.65 4.92 -0.32
C LEU A 195 16.62 6.35 0.24
N ASP A 196 15.44 6.97 0.22
CA ASP A 196 15.23 8.29 0.84
C ASP A 196 15.09 8.12 2.35
N THR A 197 16.08 8.61 3.08
CA THR A 197 16.13 8.56 4.55
C THR A 197 15.73 9.89 5.20
N THR A 198 15.04 10.77 4.46
CA THR A 198 14.55 12.03 5.00
C THR A 198 13.55 11.77 6.13
N GLN A 199 13.69 12.51 7.23
CA GLN A 199 12.74 12.45 8.33
C GLN A 199 11.32 12.77 7.85
N GLY A 200 10.34 12.02 8.34
CA GLY A 200 8.94 12.12 7.94
C GLY A 200 8.60 11.39 6.63
N ARG A 201 9.56 10.77 5.95
CA ARG A 201 9.25 9.93 4.79
C ARG A 201 8.39 8.74 5.22
N VAL A 202 7.34 8.47 4.43
CA VAL A 202 6.41 7.35 4.67
C VAL A 202 6.73 6.21 3.69
N PHE A 203 6.76 5.00 4.21
CA PHE A 203 6.89 3.75 3.45
C PHE A 203 5.60 2.94 3.66
N TYR A 204 5.04 2.40 2.59
CA TYR A 204 3.78 1.66 2.58
C TYR A 204 3.98 0.18 2.30
#